data_fc1cea54dd67b9d4dd615e5b6741a57e
#
_entry.id   fc1cea54dd67b9d4dd615e5b6741a57e
#
_cell.length_a   1.000
_cell.length_b   1.000
_cell.length_c   1.000
_cell.angle_alpha   90.00
_cell.angle_beta   90.00
_cell.angle_gamma   90.00
#
_symmetry.space_group_name_H-M   'P 1'
#
loop_
_entity.id
_entity.type
_entity.pdbx_description
1 polymer ?
#
loop_
_entity_poly.entity_id
_entity_poly.type
_entity_poly.pdbx_seq_one_letter_code
_entity_poly.pdbx_strand_id
1 'polypeptide(L)'
;IYIDTSTADRTFNTDPTRIMSAKFGLAGMDHTDWAKYFKFNRNKEREEQLYYMVLGLKDDSEYVYVNDITNTDLRKTSSMAEKSYDYPIVENKIYEGFSLFDWIKVWENAKEIHTQPTAMCFILDVIDTDAKIFYYPKDERQHKDVIDIFSKVTEYRNA
;
A
#
# COMPACT_ATOMS: atom_id res chain seq x y z
N ILE A 1 20.55 13.93 -10.51
CA ILE A 1 19.64 14.36 -11.61
C ILE A 1 18.33 14.72 -10.96
N TYR A 2 17.87 15.95 -11.13
CA TYR A 2 16.54 16.37 -10.70
C TYR A 2 15.57 16.15 -11.86
N ILE A 3 14.50 15.40 -11.63
CA ILE A 3 13.43 15.19 -12.61
C ILE A 3 12.20 15.93 -12.10
N ASP A 4 11.81 16.99 -12.80
CA ASP A 4 10.57 17.71 -12.51
C ASP A 4 9.37 16.89 -13.00
N THR A 5 8.67 16.27 -12.07
CA THR A 5 7.47 15.49 -12.38
C THR A 5 6.19 16.32 -12.39
N SER A 6 6.26 17.63 -12.09
CA SER A 6 5.08 18.51 -12.07
C SER A 6 4.45 18.69 -13.46
N THR A 7 5.25 18.58 -14.51
CA THR A 7 4.79 18.66 -15.89
C THR A 7 3.99 17.43 -16.34
N ALA A 8 4.16 16.27 -15.68
CA ALA A 8 3.41 15.06 -16.01
C ALA A 8 1.89 15.30 -15.90
N ASP A 9 1.48 16.00 -14.84
CA ASP A 9 0.05 16.28 -14.59
C ASP A 9 -0.54 17.24 -15.65
N ARG A 10 0.28 18.07 -16.31
CA ARG A 10 -0.16 19.01 -17.34
C ARG A 10 -0.14 18.42 -18.75
N THR A 11 0.85 17.62 -19.05
CA THR A 11 1.07 17.05 -20.39
C THR A 11 0.11 15.90 -20.69
N PHE A 12 -0.32 15.16 -19.64
CA PHE A 12 -1.21 13.99 -19.75
C PHE A 12 -2.63 14.26 -19.27
N ASN A 13 -3.03 15.52 -19.23
CA ASN A 13 -4.37 15.95 -18.80
C ASN A 13 -5.53 15.45 -19.71
N THR A 14 -5.23 14.74 -20.78
CA THR A 14 -6.20 14.07 -21.65
C THR A 14 -6.56 12.67 -21.18
N ASP A 15 -5.70 12.04 -20.35
CA ASP A 15 -5.99 10.77 -19.70
C ASP A 15 -5.44 10.77 -18.26
N PRO A 16 -6.21 11.27 -17.28
CA PRO A 16 -5.79 11.32 -15.89
C PRO A 16 -5.56 9.93 -15.27
N THR A 17 -5.85 8.85 -15.99
CA THR A 17 -5.74 7.48 -15.52
C THR A 17 -4.33 6.91 -15.60
N ARG A 18 -3.33 7.69 -16.05
CA ARG A 18 -1.96 7.20 -16.29
C ARG A 18 -0.86 8.08 -15.68
N ILE A 19 -1.11 8.66 -14.52
CA ILE A 19 -0.13 9.54 -13.84
C ILE A 19 1.20 8.84 -13.60
N MET A 20 1.21 7.57 -13.22
CA MET A 20 2.44 6.82 -12.97
C MET A 20 3.22 6.58 -14.28
N SER A 21 2.55 6.12 -15.34
CA SER A 21 3.22 5.93 -16.64
C SER A 21 3.80 7.24 -17.17
N ALA A 22 3.10 8.36 -16.97
CA ALA A 22 3.57 9.68 -17.34
C ALA A 22 4.83 10.08 -16.56
N LYS A 23 4.84 9.90 -15.23
CA LYS A 23 5.98 10.23 -14.37
C LYS A 23 7.21 9.39 -14.69
N PHE A 24 7.03 8.09 -14.91
CA PHE A 24 8.13 7.21 -15.32
C PHE A 24 8.62 7.52 -16.73
N GLY A 25 7.70 7.83 -17.66
CA GLY A 25 8.05 8.25 -19.03
C GLY A 25 8.92 9.50 -19.07
N LEU A 26 8.69 10.49 -18.19
CA LEU A 26 9.57 11.66 -18.06
C LEU A 26 11.00 11.28 -17.64
N ALA A 27 11.16 10.19 -16.90
CA ALA A 27 12.46 9.65 -16.53
C ALA A 27 13.06 8.72 -17.60
N GLY A 28 12.38 8.48 -18.71
CA GLY A 28 12.80 7.53 -19.75
C GLY A 28 12.70 6.07 -19.29
N MET A 29 11.83 5.77 -18.32
CA MET A 29 11.65 4.43 -17.76
C MET A 29 10.26 3.89 -18.09
N ASP A 30 10.15 2.56 -18.21
CA ASP A 30 8.87 1.89 -18.25
C ASP A 30 8.33 1.76 -16.82
N HIS A 31 7.10 2.21 -16.58
CA HIS A 31 6.46 2.14 -15.27
C HIS A 31 6.19 0.69 -14.83
N THR A 32 6.06 -0.26 -15.75
CA THR A 32 5.87 -1.68 -15.43
C THR A 32 7.11 -2.31 -14.79
N ASP A 33 8.28 -1.69 -14.97
CA ASP A 33 9.57 -2.12 -14.43
C ASP A 33 9.88 -1.55 -13.04
N TRP A 34 9.00 -0.73 -12.47
CA TRP A 34 9.28 0.01 -11.24
C TRP A 34 9.81 -0.87 -10.09
N ALA A 35 9.26 -2.06 -9.92
CA ALA A 35 9.64 -2.98 -8.85
C ALA A 35 11.11 -3.44 -8.94
N LYS A 36 11.71 -3.48 -10.14
CA LYS A 36 13.12 -3.80 -10.33
C LYS A 36 14.05 -2.78 -9.70
N TYR A 37 13.59 -1.53 -9.63
CA TYR A 37 14.37 -0.39 -9.12
C TYR A 37 14.00 -0.01 -7.69
N PHE A 38 12.89 -0.49 -7.17
CA PHE A 38 12.45 -0.21 -5.82
C PHE A 38 13.26 -1.03 -4.82
N LYS A 39 14.24 -0.40 -4.18
CA LYS A 39 15.13 -1.02 -3.20
C LYS A 39 15.06 -0.27 -1.88
N PHE A 40 15.00 -1.00 -0.78
CA PHE A 40 15.05 -0.48 0.58
C PHE A 40 15.76 -1.45 1.51
N ASN A 41 16.31 -0.91 2.60
CA ASN A 41 16.93 -1.69 3.64
C ASN A 41 15.93 -1.93 4.77
N ARG A 42 15.73 -3.18 5.15
CA ARG A 42 14.88 -3.57 6.28
C ARG A 42 15.65 -3.44 7.59
N ASN A 43 14.98 -2.93 8.61
CA ASN A 43 15.45 -3.00 9.98
C ASN A 43 14.65 -4.05 10.74
N LYS A 44 15.13 -5.30 10.70
CA LYS A 44 14.44 -6.45 11.30
C LYS A 44 14.19 -6.29 12.79
N GLU A 45 15.13 -5.69 13.54
CA GLU A 45 14.95 -5.44 14.96
C GLU A 45 13.78 -4.51 15.25
N ARG A 46 13.62 -3.44 14.46
CA ARG A 46 12.48 -2.51 14.59
C ARG A 46 11.17 -3.14 14.17
N GLU A 47 11.19 -3.94 13.11
CA GLU A 47 10.01 -4.70 12.68
C GLU A 47 9.53 -5.65 13.79
N GLU A 48 10.47 -6.35 14.47
CA GLU A 48 10.18 -7.22 15.61
C GLU A 48 9.70 -6.45 16.84
N GLN A 49 10.30 -5.31 17.14
CA GLN A 49 9.82 -4.43 18.22
C GLN A 49 8.38 -4.00 17.99
N LEU A 50 8.05 -3.54 16.76
CA LEU A 50 6.67 -3.17 16.43
C LEU A 50 5.73 -4.38 16.58
N TYR A 51 6.09 -5.50 16.00
CA TYR A 51 5.27 -6.71 15.94
C TYR A 51 4.98 -7.29 17.34
N TYR A 52 6.03 -7.58 18.10
CA TYR A 52 5.92 -8.28 19.38
C TYR A 52 5.62 -7.35 20.55
N MET A 53 6.30 -6.20 20.63
CA MET A 53 6.27 -5.36 21.85
C MET A 53 5.18 -4.29 21.78
N VAL A 54 4.95 -3.69 20.61
CA VAL A 54 3.97 -2.61 20.46
C VAL A 54 2.58 -3.16 20.15
N LEU A 55 2.50 -4.09 19.19
CA LEU A 55 1.22 -4.68 18.77
C LEU A 55 0.83 -5.91 19.58
N GLY A 56 1.76 -6.50 20.34
CA GLY A 56 1.52 -7.70 21.16
C GLY A 56 1.22 -8.96 20.35
N LEU A 57 1.61 -8.99 19.06
CA LEU A 57 1.42 -10.13 18.19
C LEU A 57 2.41 -11.25 18.52
N LYS A 58 2.10 -12.47 18.07
CA LYS A 58 2.95 -13.67 18.21
C LYS A 58 3.09 -14.34 16.86
N ASP A 59 4.02 -15.30 16.74
CA ASP A 59 4.26 -16.01 15.49
C ASP A 59 3.05 -16.81 14.99
N ASP A 60 2.16 -17.23 15.90
CA ASP A 60 0.93 -17.95 15.62
C ASP A 60 -0.31 -17.05 15.55
N SER A 61 -0.15 -15.74 15.61
CA SER A 61 -1.27 -14.80 15.57
C SER A 61 -1.92 -14.81 14.17
N GLU A 62 -3.22 -14.99 14.16
CA GLU A 62 -4.04 -14.84 12.95
C GLU A 62 -4.81 -13.52 13.02
N TYR A 63 -4.61 -12.65 12.03
CA TYR A 63 -5.23 -11.32 12.00
C TYR A 63 -5.40 -10.79 10.57
N VAL A 64 -6.26 -9.81 10.47
CA VAL A 64 -6.45 -8.98 9.27
C VAL A 64 -5.84 -7.62 9.51
N TYR A 65 -5.01 -7.15 8.58
CA TYR A 65 -4.50 -5.78 8.61
C TYR A 65 -5.45 -4.84 7.85
N VAL A 66 -5.79 -3.72 8.46
CA VAL A 66 -6.71 -2.73 7.87
C VAL A 66 -6.09 -1.34 7.86
N ASN A 67 -5.99 -0.75 6.67
CA ASN A 67 -5.58 0.63 6.45
C ASN A 67 -6.68 1.41 5.74
N ASP A 68 -7.61 1.96 6.50
CA ASP A 68 -8.76 2.71 6.01
C ASP A 68 -8.59 4.24 6.10
N ILE A 69 -7.42 4.70 6.53
CA ILE A 69 -7.10 6.12 6.71
C ILE A 69 -5.95 6.53 5.79
N THR A 70 -6.12 7.63 5.07
CA THR A 70 -5.06 8.29 4.31
C THR A 70 -4.74 9.64 4.90
N ASN A 71 -3.48 10.10 4.80
CA ASN A 71 -3.08 11.44 5.25
C ASN A 71 -3.76 12.58 4.47
N THR A 72 -4.24 12.29 3.25
CA THR A 72 -4.91 13.26 2.39
C THR A 72 -6.42 13.30 2.57
N ASP A 73 -6.99 12.22 3.09
CA ASP A 73 -8.41 12.11 3.36
C ASP A 73 -8.62 11.19 4.57
N LEU A 74 -8.97 11.79 5.69
CA LEU A 74 -9.21 11.07 6.94
C LEU A 74 -10.56 10.34 6.98
N ARG A 75 -11.37 10.44 5.92
CA ARG A 75 -12.64 9.71 5.83
C ARG A 75 -12.36 8.25 5.52
N LYS A 76 -13.00 7.38 6.27
CA LYS A 76 -13.04 5.94 5.95
C LYS A 76 -13.81 5.73 4.67
N THR A 77 -13.38 4.81 3.84
CA THR A 77 -14.20 4.36 2.72
C THR A 77 -15.38 3.56 3.28
N SER A 78 -16.59 3.82 2.78
CA SER A 78 -17.79 3.13 3.25
C SER A 78 -17.69 1.61 3.13
N SER A 79 -17.10 1.13 2.05
CA SER A 79 -16.90 -0.31 1.78
C SER A 79 -16.01 -1.02 2.81
N MET A 80 -15.05 -0.30 3.42
CA MET A 80 -14.19 -0.86 4.49
C MET A 80 -14.87 -0.76 5.86
N ALA A 81 -15.57 0.36 6.13
CA ALA A 81 -16.22 0.59 7.41
C ALA A 81 -17.35 -0.40 7.71
N GLU A 82 -18.00 -0.93 6.69
CA GLU A 82 -19.13 -1.88 6.81
C GLU A 82 -18.69 -3.34 6.84
N LYS A 83 -17.40 -3.63 6.66
CA LYS A 83 -16.93 -5.01 6.55
C LYS A 83 -16.76 -5.67 7.92
N SER A 84 -17.31 -6.86 8.05
CA SER A 84 -16.98 -7.80 9.14
C SER A 84 -15.81 -8.69 8.72
N TYR A 85 -14.88 -8.93 9.63
CA TYR A 85 -13.70 -9.76 9.40
C TYR A 85 -13.74 -10.99 10.31
N ASP A 86 -13.28 -12.14 9.79
CA ASP A 86 -13.29 -13.40 10.53
C ASP A 86 -12.16 -13.47 11.58
N TYR A 87 -11.16 -12.61 11.48
CA TYR A 87 -10.00 -12.54 12.37
C TYR A 87 -9.93 -11.20 13.11
N PRO A 88 -9.20 -11.13 14.24
CA PRO A 88 -8.89 -9.87 14.91
C PRO A 88 -8.26 -8.85 13.95
N ILE A 89 -8.55 -7.58 14.19
CA ILE A 89 -8.08 -6.48 13.32
C ILE A 89 -6.84 -5.85 13.92
N VAL A 90 -5.80 -5.71 13.08
CA VAL A 90 -4.65 -4.84 13.31
C VAL A 90 -4.83 -3.59 12.44
N GLU A 91 -5.16 -2.47 13.06
CA GLU A 91 -5.37 -1.22 12.36
C GLU A 91 -4.06 -0.48 12.08
N ASN A 92 -4.00 0.20 10.95
CA ASN A 92 -2.93 1.15 10.66
C ASN A 92 -2.97 2.30 11.67
N LYS A 93 -1.89 2.45 12.44
CA LYS A 93 -1.70 3.54 13.39
C LYS A 93 -0.29 4.10 13.29
N ILE A 94 -0.15 5.38 13.61
CA ILE A 94 1.17 6.01 13.73
C ILE A 94 1.67 5.77 15.14
N TYR A 95 2.79 5.07 15.28
CA TYR A 95 3.51 4.92 16.53
C TYR A 95 4.78 5.76 16.49
N GLU A 96 5.01 6.53 17.54
CA GLU A 96 6.20 7.38 17.66
C GLU A 96 7.48 6.55 17.52
N GLY A 97 8.38 7.03 16.69
CA GLY A 97 9.65 6.36 16.43
C GLY A 97 9.58 5.23 15.38
N PHE A 98 8.41 4.83 14.88
CA PHE A 98 8.29 3.82 13.84
C PHE A 98 7.94 4.44 12.47
N SER A 99 8.51 3.87 11.44
CA SER A 99 8.30 4.25 10.04
C SER A 99 7.38 3.26 9.34
N LEU A 100 6.98 3.60 8.12
CA LEU A 100 6.20 2.71 7.24
C LEU A 100 6.90 1.36 7.02
N PHE A 101 8.25 1.35 6.90
CA PHE A 101 9.02 0.13 6.65
C PHE A 101 9.06 -0.82 7.85
N ASP A 102 8.85 -0.32 9.06
CA ASP A 102 8.84 -1.15 10.26
C ASP A 102 7.57 -2.04 10.36
N TRP A 103 6.56 -1.80 9.50
CA TRP A 103 5.34 -2.59 9.40
C TRP A 103 5.48 -3.85 8.54
N ILE A 104 6.60 -4.07 7.88
CA ILE A 104 6.76 -5.15 6.90
C ILE A 104 6.49 -6.52 7.53
N LYS A 105 7.04 -6.81 8.72
CA LYS A 105 6.75 -8.07 9.43
C LYS A 105 5.26 -8.26 9.71
N VAL A 106 4.53 -7.19 10.01
CA VAL A 106 3.08 -7.23 10.21
C VAL A 106 2.37 -7.62 8.92
N TRP A 107 2.77 -7.08 7.79
CA TRP A 107 2.13 -7.40 6.51
C TRP A 107 2.50 -8.80 6.00
N GLU A 108 3.74 -9.25 6.25
CA GLU A 108 4.18 -10.59 5.86
C GLU A 108 3.41 -11.70 6.59
N ASN A 109 2.92 -11.44 7.81
CA ASN A 109 2.24 -12.44 8.65
C ASN A 109 0.72 -12.27 8.72
N ALA A 110 0.14 -11.28 8.03
CA ALA A 110 -1.30 -11.10 7.97
C ALA A 110 -1.98 -12.20 7.14
N LYS A 111 -3.22 -12.57 7.48
CA LYS A 111 -4.07 -13.44 6.65
C LYS A 111 -4.67 -12.68 5.47
N GLU A 112 -5.12 -11.46 5.76
CA GLU A 112 -5.67 -10.55 4.76
C GLU A 112 -5.15 -9.13 5.02
N ILE A 113 -4.99 -8.37 3.96
CA ILE A 113 -4.63 -6.95 4.00
C ILE A 113 -5.69 -6.18 3.24
N HIS A 114 -6.36 -5.29 3.93
CA HIS A 114 -7.36 -4.38 3.38
C HIS A 114 -6.81 -2.96 3.42
N THR A 115 -6.63 -2.34 2.26
CA THR A 115 -6.02 -1.01 2.19
C THR A 115 -6.55 -0.17 1.04
N GLN A 116 -6.55 1.13 1.26
CA GLN A 116 -6.64 2.09 0.18
C GLN A 116 -5.29 2.15 -0.57
N PRO A 117 -5.28 2.49 -1.87
CA PRO A 117 -4.05 2.73 -2.61
C PRO A 117 -3.23 3.87 -1.98
N THR A 118 -2.15 3.50 -1.33
CA THR A 118 -1.22 4.40 -0.63
C THR A 118 0.22 3.97 -0.87
N ALA A 119 1.19 4.70 -0.32
CA ALA A 119 2.61 4.37 -0.45
C ALA A 119 2.96 2.93 0.01
N MET A 120 2.24 2.37 0.98
CA MET A 120 2.46 0.99 1.43
C MET A 120 2.24 -0.04 0.31
N CYS A 121 1.39 0.24 -0.67
CA CYS A 121 1.09 -0.69 -1.76
C CYS A 121 2.33 -1.04 -2.58
N PHE A 122 3.26 -0.09 -2.75
CA PHE A 122 4.55 -0.35 -3.40
C PHE A 122 5.43 -1.32 -2.59
N ILE A 123 5.35 -1.26 -1.27
CA ILE A 123 6.08 -2.18 -0.40
C ILE A 123 5.42 -3.55 -0.44
N LEU A 124 4.09 -3.61 -0.34
CA LEU A 124 3.32 -4.87 -0.41
C LEU A 124 3.61 -5.65 -1.68
N ASP A 125 3.76 -4.96 -2.82
CA ASP A 125 4.00 -5.60 -4.11
C ASP A 125 5.39 -6.26 -4.23
N VAL A 126 6.36 -5.86 -3.39
CA VAL A 126 7.75 -6.38 -3.45
C VAL A 126 8.16 -7.24 -2.27
N ILE A 127 7.43 -7.23 -1.14
CA ILE A 127 7.72 -8.12 0.00
C ILE A 127 7.16 -9.52 -0.24
N ASP A 128 7.69 -10.50 0.50
CA ASP A 128 7.19 -11.87 0.45
C ASP A 128 6.05 -12.03 1.45
N THR A 129 4.82 -12.19 0.95
CA THR A 129 3.63 -12.38 1.78
C THR A 129 2.62 -13.29 1.07
N ASP A 130 2.02 -14.19 1.84
CA ASP A 130 0.90 -15.05 1.42
C ASP A 130 -0.47 -14.42 1.71
N ALA A 131 -0.50 -13.20 2.26
CA ALA A 131 -1.73 -12.50 2.57
C ALA A 131 -2.56 -12.22 1.32
N LYS A 132 -3.87 -12.40 1.42
CA LYS A 132 -4.79 -11.89 0.40
C LYS A 132 -4.87 -10.38 0.48
N ILE A 133 -4.58 -9.68 -0.60
CA ILE A 133 -4.54 -8.21 -0.65
C ILE A 133 -5.78 -7.67 -1.35
N PHE A 134 -6.53 -6.85 -0.64
CA PHE A 134 -7.74 -6.19 -1.11
C PHE A 134 -7.53 -4.69 -1.17
N TYR A 135 -7.62 -4.12 -2.37
CA TYR A 135 -7.51 -2.69 -2.58
C TYR A 135 -8.89 -2.06 -2.72
N TYR A 136 -9.05 -0.90 -2.06
CA TYR A 136 -10.26 -0.09 -2.04
C TYR A 136 -9.99 1.29 -2.65
N PRO A 137 -9.95 1.40 -3.99
CA PRO A 137 -9.84 2.70 -4.65
C PRO A 137 -11.02 3.58 -4.26
N LYS A 138 -10.77 4.87 -4.05
CA LYS A 138 -11.81 5.85 -3.69
C LYS A 138 -12.83 6.09 -4.81
N ASP A 139 -12.37 5.96 -6.04
CA ASP A 139 -13.14 6.22 -7.25
C ASP A 139 -12.54 5.46 -8.45
N GLU A 140 -13.26 5.52 -9.55
CA GLU A 140 -12.86 4.86 -10.80
C GLU A 140 -11.52 5.39 -11.36
N ARG A 141 -11.24 6.67 -11.14
CA ARG A 141 -9.96 7.27 -11.56
C ARG A 141 -8.79 6.64 -10.81
N GLN A 142 -8.87 6.58 -9.48
CA GLN A 142 -7.85 5.95 -8.66
C GLN A 142 -7.70 4.46 -8.98
N HIS A 143 -8.80 3.76 -9.28
CA HIS A 143 -8.76 2.38 -9.72
C HIS A 143 -7.93 2.22 -11.00
N LYS A 144 -8.20 3.04 -12.02
CA LYS A 144 -7.45 3.02 -13.28
C LYS A 144 -5.96 3.37 -13.10
N ASP A 145 -5.65 4.28 -12.17
CA ASP A 145 -4.27 4.69 -11.89
C ASP A 145 -3.43 3.56 -11.27
N VAL A 146 -4.03 2.57 -10.62
CA VAL A 146 -3.30 1.56 -9.85
C VAL A 146 -3.42 0.13 -10.39
N ILE A 147 -4.45 -0.16 -11.23
CA ILE A 147 -4.75 -1.53 -11.68
C ILE A 147 -3.60 -2.17 -12.46
N ASP A 148 -2.83 -1.37 -13.20
CA ASP A 148 -1.72 -1.86 -14.02
C ASP A 148 -0.36 -1.76 -13.31
N ILE A 149 -0.33 -1.29 -12.05
CA ILE A 149 0.91 -1.02 -11.32
C ILE A 149 1.26 -2.16 -10.37
N PHE A 150 0.25 -2.68 -9.64
CA PHE A 150 0.47 -3.66 -8.58
C PHE A 150 0.13 -5.08 -9.02
N SER A 151 1.07 -6.00 -8.82
CA SER A 151 0.97 -7.39 -9.28
C SER A 151 0.36 -8.35 -8.26
N LYS A 152 0.44 -8.02 -6.96
CA LYS A 152 0.01 -8.90 -5.85
C LYS A 152 -1.41 -8.65 -5.37
N VAL A 153 -2.19 -7.86 -6.07
CA VAL A 153 -3.58 -7.58 -5.68
C VAL A 153 -4.45 -8.80 -5.94
N THR A 154 -5.11 -9.29 -4.89
CA THR A 154 -6.07 -10.38 -5.00
C THR A 154 -7.39 -9.88 -5.59
N GLU A 155 -7.86 -8.72 -5.14
CA GLU A 155 -9.14 -8.16 -5.57
C GLU A 155 -9.14 -6.63 -5.40
N TYR A 156 -9.69 -5.93 -6.41
CA TYR A 156 -10.08 -4.52 -6.32
C TYR A 156 -11.55 -4.44 -5.92
N ARG A 157 -11.86 -3.70 -4.88
CA ARG A 157 -13.22 -3.48 -4.38
C ARG A 157 -13.58 -2.02 -4.51
N ASN A 158 -14.65 -1.74 -5.25
CA ASN A 158 -15.16 -0.36 -5.36
C ASN A 158 -15.57 0.16 -3.97
N ALA A 159 -15.20 1.42 -3.71
CA ALA A 159 -15.59 2.14 -2.51
C ALA A 159 -17.07 2.54 -2.56
#